data_830db48f16df3a0e3285d6060325d5b5
#
_entry.id   830db48f16df3a0e3285d6060325d5b5
#
_cell.length_a   1.000
_cell.length_b   1.000
_cell.length_c   1.000
_cell.angle_alpha   90.00
_cell.angle_beta   90.00
_cell.angle_gamma   90.00
#
_symmetry.space_group_name_H-M   'P 1'
#
loop_
_entity.id
_entity.type
_entity.pdbx_description
1 polymer ?
#
loop_
_entity_poly.entity_id
_entity_poly.type
_entity_poly.pdbx_seq_one_letter_code
_entity_poly.pdbx_strand_id
1 'polypeptide(L)'
;MGHKTLLLAGLLGLTTTANAQASSAQKAAERDLFAKIVEIPTVEGQPAEFKKLTRLLTSEFRKAGITNVIVKDHDNTQTLIARWPAAKPSGKKPILLMAHMDVVAAKASDWKYPPFQFREEGGYYLGRGSNDNKAALTGIVLALQYLRAEKFAPTRDIIVLFTGDEETMGNGARRAASEWRDLIDAEYALNGDAGGGSVFPDGRVEGFGIQIAEKTYADFRLTAINRGGHSSVPRPDNAIYALANALTAVERHRFPAMINDATRA
;
A
#
# COMPACT_ATOMS: atom_id res chain seq x y z
N MET A 1 -0.61 13.93 -73.62
CA MET A 1 -0.99 13.04 -72.49
C MET A 1 -0.31 13.56 -71.26
N GLY A 2 -1.04 14.34 -70.46
CA GLY A 2 -0.49 15.00 -69.28
C GLY A 2 -0.79 14.20 -68.01
N HIS A 3 0.24 13.85 -67.29
CA HIS A 3 0.11 13.22 -65.94
C HIS A 3 -0.02 14.32 -64.90
N LYS A 4 -1.20 14.37 -64.23
CA LYS A 4 -1.44 15.23 -63.04
C LYS A 4 -1.00 14.45 -61.80
N THR A 5 0.09 14.89 -61.22
CA THR A 5 0.55 14.41 -59.92
C THR A 5 -0.21 15.13 -58.81
N LEU A 6 -1.02 14.39 -58.05
CA LEU A 6 -1.72 14.92 -56.86
C LEU A 6 -0.74 14.82 -55.67
N LEU A 7 -0.29 15.96 -55.15
CA LEU A 7 0.41 16.07 -53.87
C LEU A 7 -0.63 16.00 -52.74
N LEU A 8 -0.64 14.92 -51.98
CA LEU A 8 -1.40 14.79 -50.76
C LEU A 8 -0.55 15.32 -49.60
N ALA A 9 -0.80 16.55 -49.17
CA ALA A 9 -0.20 17.13 -47.98
C ALA A 9 -0.87 16.55 -46.75
N GLY A 10 -0.20 15.56 -46.11
CA GLY A 10 -0.59 15.03 -44.82
C GLY A 10 -0.31 16.05 -43.72
N LEU A 11 -1.34 16.69 -43.16
CA LEU A 11 -1.23 17.44 -41.90
C LEU A 11 -1.03 16.43 -40.75
N LEU A 12 0.22 16.21 -40.32
CA LEU A 12 0.52 15.65 -39.03
C LEU A 12 0.15 16.65 -37.96
N GLY A 13 -1.05 16.52 -37.42
CA GLY A 13 -1.44 17.21 -36.20
C GLY A 13 -0.64 16.65 -35.03
N LEU A 14 0.44 17.31 -34.66
CA LEU A 14 1.10 17.15 -33.39
C LEU A 14 0.12 17.61 -32.28
N THR A 15 -0.65 16.68 -31.74
CA THR A 15 -1.32 16.92 -30.47
C THR A 15 -0.26 16.95 -29.39
N THR A 16 0.25 18.11 -29.08
CA THR A 16 0.99 18.34 -27.83
C THR A 16 -0.02 18.10 -26.70
N THR A 17 0.05 16.93 -26.07
CA THR A 17 -0.55 16.73 -24.75
C THR A 17 0.18 17.71 -23.83
N ALA A 18 -0.43 18.87 -23.59
CA ALA A 18 0.01 19.76 -22.54
C ALA A 18 -0.07 18.95 -21.24
N ASN A 19 1.06 18.53 -20.68
CA ASN A 19 1.16 18.14 -19.29
C ASN A 19 0.72 19.36 -18.47
N ALA A 20 -0.55 19.43 -18.11
CA ALA A 20 -1.07 20.46 -17.23
C ALA A 20 -0.42 20.26 -15.88
N GLN A 21 0.67 20.98 -15.61
CA GLN A 21 1.31 20.97 -14.30
C GLN A 21 0.28 21.44 -13.27
N ALA A 22 0.04 20.64 -12.23
CA ALA A 22 -0.93 20.97 -11.19
C ALA A 22 -0.68 22.39 -10.64
N SER A 23 -1.74 23.18 -10.51
CA SER A 23 -1.66 24.54 -9.98
C SER A 23 -1.14 24.54 -8.52
N SER A 24 -0.60 25.67 -8.06
CA SER A 24 -0.15 25.80 -6.67
C SER A 24 -1.29 25.54 -5.67
N ALA A 25 -2.50 25.99 -5.97
CA ALA A 25 -3.69 25.74 -5.15
C ALA A 25 -4.06 24.26 -5.11
N GLN A 26 -3.92 23.55 -6.23
CA GLN A 26 -4.17 22.11 -6.31
C GLN A 26 -3.14 21.32 -5.50
N LYS A 27 -1.85 21.61 -5.64
CA LYS A 27 -0.78 21.01 -4.84
C LYS A 27 -0.98 21.24 -3.35
N ALA A 28 -1.43 22.43 -2.94
CA ALA A 28 -1.76 22.73 -1.56
C ALA A 28 -2.94 21.88 -1.05
N ALA A 29 -4.00 21.73 -1.84
CA ALA A 29 -5.14 20.89 -1.45
C ALA A 29 -4.79 19.41 -1.32
N GLU A 30 -3.93 18.89 -2.20
CA GLU A 30 -3.40 17.51 -2.14
C GLU A 30 -2.54 17.29 -0.90
N ARG A 31 -1.63 18.22 -0.63
CA ARG A 31 -0.82 18.22 0.58
C ARG A 31 -1.69 18.25 1.84
N ASP A 32 -2.73 19.08 1.87
CA ASP A 32 -3.65 19.19 3.01
C ASP A 32 -4.47 17.90 3.20
N LEU A 33 -4.86 17.23 2.12
CA LEU A 33 -5.50 15.91 2.20
C LEU A 33 -4.55 14.88 2.79
N PHE A 34 -3.32 14.84 2.30
CA PHE A 34 -2.28 13.93 2.80
C PHE A 34 -2.00 14.17 4.28
N ALA A 35 -1.84 15.44 4.70
CA ALA A 35 -1.66 15.81 6.08
C ALA A 35 -2.80 15.28 6.98
N LYS A 36 -4.06 15.51 6.58
CA LYS A 36 -5.24 15.01 7.30
C LYS A 36 -5.24 13.48 7.44
N ILE A 37 -4.81 12.77 6.40
CA ILE A 37 -4.73 11.30 6.40
C ILE A 37 -3.63 10.82 7.35
N VAL A 38 -2.44 11.45 7.32
CA VAL A 38 -1.30 11.10 8.19
C VAL A 38 -1.63 11.34 9.66
N GLU A 39 -2.34 12.44 9.97
CA GLU A 39 -2.69 12.84 11.33
C GLU A 39 -3.79 11.98 12.00
N ILE A 40 -4.41 11.06 11.28
CA ILE A 40 -5.34 10.08 11.86
C ILE A 40 -4.55 8.85 12.32
N PRO A 41 -4.37 8.59 13.63
CA PRO A 41 -3.52 7.52 14.14
C PRO A 41 -4.23 6.16 14.07
N THR A 42 -4.32 5.57 12.89
CA THR A 42 -4.93 4.27 12.64
C THR A 42 -4.06 3.12 13.14
N VAL A 43 -3.81 3.11 14.44
CA VAL A 43 -3.06 2.05 15.15
C VAL A 43 -4.01 0.96 15.61
N GLU A 44 -3.54 -0.28 15.67
CA GLU A 44 -4.29 -1.40 16.23
C GLU A 44 -4.91 -1.03 17.60
N GLY A 45 -6.17 -1.46 17.81
CA GLY A 45 -6.92 -1.16 19.02
C GLY A 45 -7.58 0.23 19.08
N GLN A 46 -7.50 1.02 18.02
CA GLN A 46 -8.12 2.35 17.93
C GLN A 46 -9.26 2.40 16.87
N PRO A 47 -10.37 1.67 17.03
CA PRO A 47 -11.42 1.57 16.00
C PRO A 47 -12.07 2.89 15.63
N ALA A 48 -12.08 3.88 16.53
CA ALA A 48 -12.61 5.21 16.26
C ALA A 48 -11.81 5.95 15.17
N GLU A 49 -10.49 5.76 15.13
CA GLU A 49 -9.62 6.40 14.16
C GLU A 49 -9.77 5.75 12.76
N PHE A 50 -9.97 4.44 12.70
CA PHE A 50 -10.35 3.79 11.44
C PHE A 50 -11.67 4.33 10.89
N LYS A 51 -12.69 4.48 11.73
CA LYS A 51 -13.97 5.09 11.33
C LYS A 51 -13.81 6.54 10.86
N LYS A 52 -12.90 7.30 11.46
CA LYS A 52 -12.60 8.67 11.03
C LYS A 52 -11.93 8.67 9.65
N LEU A 53 -10.94 7.81 9.43
CA LEU A 53 -10.24 7.71 8.15
C LEU A 53 -11.17 7.22 7.04
N THR A 54 -11.94 6.16 7.24
CA THR A 54 -12.85 5.63 6.21
C THR A 54 -13.95 6.62 5.84
N ARG A 55 -14.45 7.43 6.80
CA ARG A 55 -15.38 8.54 6.49
C ARG A 55 -14.72 9.60 5.61
N LEU A 56 -13.48 10.01 5.92
CA LEU A 56 -12.72 10.94 5.09
C LEU A 56 -12.56 10.39 3.68
N LEU A 57 -12.06 9.16 3.54
CA LEU A 57 -11.82 8.51 2.24
C LEU A 57 -13.12 8.35 1.44
N THR A 58 -14.21 7.95 2.10
CA THR A 58 -15.53 7.86 1.45
C THR A 58 -15.97 9.22 0.90
N SER A 59 -15.72 10.29 1.65
CA SER A 59 -15.99 11.66 1.17
C SER A 59 -15.15 12.01 -0.06
N GLU A 60 -13.86 11.68 -0.05
CA GLU A 60 -12.97 11.95 -1.17
C GLU A 60 -13.36 11.14 -2.44
N PHE A 61 -13.73 9.88 -2.30
CA PHE A 61 -14.26 9.08 -3.41
C PHE A 61 -15.57 9.67 -3.97
N ARG A 62 -16.47 10.13 -3.11
CA ARG A 62 -17.72 10.79 -3.56
C ARG A 62 -17.47 12.09 -4.30
N LYS A 63 -16.50 12.90 -3.90
CA LYS A 63 -16.07 14.10 -4.64
C LYS A 63 -15.61 13.74 -6.06
N ALA A 64 -14.96 12.60 -6.22
CA ALA A 64 -14.57 12.06 -7.52
C ALA A 64 -15.75 11.40 -8.28
N GLY A 65 -16.98 11.43 -7.74
CA GLY A 65 -18.15 10.75 -8.33
C GLY A 65 -18.09 9.22 -8.24
N ILE A 66 -17.26 8.66 -7.35
CA ILE A 66 -17.21 7.24 -7.04
C ILE A 66 -18.07 7.00 -5.80
N THR A 67 -19.31 6.59 -6.03
CA THR A 67 -20.34 6.48 -4.97
C THR A 67 -20.51 5.06 -4.44
N ASN A 68 -20.05 4.05 -5.16
CA ASN A 68 -20.08 2.66 -4.71
C ASN A 68 -18.90 2.41 -3.76
N VAL A 69 -19.11 2.73 -2.48
CA VAL A 69 -18.12 2.56 -1.40
C VAL A 69 -18.74 1.72 -0.30
N ILE A 70 -18.10 0.63 0.04
CA ILE A 70 -18.47 -0.32 1.08
C ILE A 70 -17.39 -0.30 2.16
N VAL A 71 -17.78 -0.21 3.42
CA VAL A 71 -16.90 -0.33 4.58
C VAL A 71 -17.29 -1.57 5.36
N LYS A 72 -16.33 -2.45 5.63
CA LYS A 72 -16.49 -3.68 6.40
C LYS A 72 -15.78 -3.53 7.74
N ASP A 73 -16.54 -3.65 8.83
CA ASP A 73 -15.99 -3.74 10.19
C ASP A 73 -15.46 -5.16 10.45
N HIS A 74 -14.27 -5.27 11.02
CA HIS A 74 -13.69 -6.54 11.49
C HIS A 74 -12.57 -6.29 12.50
N ASP A 75 -12.39 -7.16 13.47
CA ASP A 75 -11.23 -7.21 14.37
C ASP A 75 -10.81 -5.84 14.96
N ASN A 76 -11.76 -4.99 15.34
CA ASN A 76 -11.58 -3.61 15.80
C ASN A 76 -10.92 -2.66 14.75
N THR A 77 -10.98 -3.02 13.48
CA THR A 77 -10.54 -2.21 12.36
C THR A 77 -11.59 -2.17 11.25
N GLN A 78 -11.26 -1.58 10.12
CA GLN A 78 -12.14 -1.50 8.95
C GLN A 78 -11.37 -1.80 7.67
N THR A 79 -12.07 -2.41 6.71
CA THR A 79 -11.63 -2.49 5.31
C THR A 79 -12.59 -1.67 4.45
N LEU A 80 -12.03 -0.82 3.58
CA LEU A 80 -12.80 -0.02 2.63
C LEU A 80 -12.64 -0.59 1.22
N ILE A 81 -13.76 -0.78 0.52
CA ILE A 81 -13.82 -1.22 -0.87
C ILE A 81 -14.58 -0.16 -1.66
N ALA A 82 -13.96 0.41 -2.69
CA ALA A 82 -14.63 1.33 -3.60
C ALA A 82 -14.59 0.78 -5.02
N ARG A 83 -15.64 1.01 -5.81
CA ARG A 83 -15.74 0.56 -7.20
C ARG A 83 -16.12 1.72 -8.11
N TRP A 84 -15.31 1.97 -9.12
CA TRP A 84 -15.61 2.82 -10.25
C TRP A 84 -15.98 1.94 -11.44
N PRO A 85 -17.29 1.87 -11.79
CA PRO A 85 -17.73 1.04 -12.89
C PRO A 85 -17.18 1.50 -14.25
N ALA A 86 -16.99 0.56 -15.15
CA ALA A 86 -16.64 0.84 -16.53
C ALA A 86 -17.71 1.71 -17.20
N ALA A 87 -17.28 2.79 -17.81
CA ALA A 87 -18.17 3.66 -18.62
C ALA A 87 -18.47 3.03 -19.99
N LYS A 88 -17.53 2.24 -20.52
CA LYS A 88 -17.64 1.49 -21.77
C LYS A 88 -17.08 0.09 -21.56
N PRO A 89 -17.89 -0.89 -21.08
CA PRO A 89 -17.41 -2.21 -20.75
C PRO A 89 -16.78 -2.95 -21.95
N SER A 90 -15.54 -3.40 -21.78
CA SER A 90 -14.79 -4.19 -22.78
C SER A 90 -14.92 -5.71 -22.62
N GLY A 91 -15.66 -6.17 -21.60
CA GLY A 91 -15.73 -7.59 -21.21
C GLY A 91 -14.53 -8.08 -20.41
N LYS A 92 -13.51 -7.24 -20.18
CA LYS A 92 -12.36 -7.58 -19.37
C LYS A 92 -12.71 -7.51 -17.88
N LYS A 93 -12.08 -8.36 -17.06
CA LYS A 93 -12.20 -8.28 -15.60
C LYS A 93 -11.68 -6.94 -15.05
N PRO A 94 -12.13 -6.53 -13.85
CA PRO A 94 -11.63 -5.35 -13.16
C PRO A 94 -10.11 -5.36 -12.97
N ILE A 95 -9.55 -4.19 -12.63
CA ILE A 95 -8.25 -4.06 -11.96
C ILE A 95 -8.49 -3.70 -10.49
N LEU A 96 -7.61 -4.18 -9.62
CA LEU A 96 -7.65 -3.90 -8.19
C LEU A 96 -6.45 -3.01 -7.80
N LEU A 97 -6.74 -1.89 -7.13
CA LEU A 97 -5.73 -1.01 -6.55
C LEU A 97 -5.74 -1.21 -5.04
N MET A 98 -4.59 -1.45 -4.45
CA MET A 98 -4.47 -1.81 -3.03
C MET A 98 -3.51 -0.90 -2.29
N ALA A 99 -3.83 -0.64 -1.03
CA ALA A 99 -2.98 -0.05 -0.01
C ALA A 99 -3.54 -0.41 1.36
N HIS A 100 -2.81 -0.11 2.44
CA HIS A 100 -3.36 -0.27 3.79
C HIS A 100 -3.53 1.07 4.52
N MET A 101 -4.45 1.09 5.47
CA MET A 101 -4.84 2.27 6.25
C MET A 101 -4.15 2.33 7.61
N ASP A 102 -3.82 1.17 8.16
CA ASP A 102 -3.20 1.05 9.47
C ASP A 102 -1.74 1.46 9.46
N VAL A 103 -1.22 1.69 10.63
CA VAL A 103 0.19 2.06 10.86
C VAL A 103 0.68 1.41 12.15
N VAL A 104 1.95 1.05 12.17
CA VAL A 104 2.63 0.57 13.37
C VAL A 104 2.54 1.60 14.49
N ALA A 105 2.32 1.15 15.73
CA ALA A 105 2.33 2.00 16.90
C ALA A 105 3.66 2.77 17.03
N ALA A 106 3.60 3.97 17.56
CA ALA A 106 4.76 4.82 17.74
C ALA A 106 4.82 5.36 19.18
N LYS A 107 5.96 5.18 19.85
CA LYS A 107 6.23 5.78 21.16
C LYS A 107 6.77 7.19 20.94
N ALA A 108 6.15 8.19 21.57
CA ALA A 108 6.58 9.58 21.43
C ALA A 108 8.04 9.81 21.82
N SER A 109 8.58 9.01 22.77
CA SER A 109 9.99 9.07 23.18
C SER A 109 10.99 8.72 22.07
N ASP A 110 10.56 7.99 21.05
CA ASP A 110 11.43 7.53 19.96
C ASP A 110 11.45 8.51 18.79
N TRP A 111 10.68 9.60 18.90
CA TRP A 111 10.50 10.60 17.86
C TRP A 111 10.95 11.99 18.31
N LYS A 112 11.60 12.72 17.41
CA LYS A 112 11.95 14.14 17.62
C LYS A 112 10.71 15.04 17.76
N TYR A 113 9.60 14.65 17.11
CA TYR A 113 8.32 15.35 17.10
C TYR A 113 7.18 14.36 17.35
N PRO A 114 5.97 14.80 17.71
CA PRO A 114 4.83 13.89 17.85
C PRO A 114 4.62 13.05 16.58
N PRO A 115 4.61 11.72 16.67
CA PRO A 115 4.64 10.82 15.50
C PRO A 115 3.44 10.97 14.57
N PHE A 116 2.29 11.37 15.06
CA PHE A 116 1.06 11.56 14.29
C PHE A 116 0.77 13.04 13.96
N GLN A 117 1.76 13.89 14.05
CA GLN A 117 1.70 15.28 13.58
C GLN A 117 2.39 15.35 12.22
N PHE A 118 1.63 15.71 11.18
CA PHE A 118 2.22 15.93 9.87
C PHE A 118 3.16 17.14 9.86
N ARG A 119 4.32 16.98 9.27
CA ARG A 119 5.33 18.04 9.15
C ARG A 119 5.95 18.00 7.75
N GLU A 120 6.39 19.17 7.33
CA GLU A 120 7.19 19.33 6.13
C GLU A 120 8.52 19.99 6.53
N GLU A 121 9.62 19.31 6.30
CA GLU A 121 10.96 19.77 6.67
C GLU A 121 12.00 19.26 5.68
N GLY A 122 12.83 20.15 5.14
CA GLY A 122 13.90 19.78 4.21
C GLY A 122 13.46 19.15 2.90
N GLY A 123 12.22 19.40 2.45
CA GLY A 123 11.65 18.78 1.25
C GLY A 123 11.04 17.39 1.48
N TYR A 124 10.92 16.96 2.74
CA TYR A 124 10.30 15.69 3.13
C TYR A 124 9.02 15.90 3.91
N TYR A 125 8.08 14.97 3.74
CA TYR A 125 6.91 14.83 4.59
C TYR A 125 7.20 13.85 5.71
N LEU A 126 7.02 14.29 6.95
CA LEU A 126 7.36 13.54 8.16
C LEU A 126 6.09 13.23 8.96
N GLY A 127 6.04 12.01 9.50
CA GLY A 127 4.96 11.51 10.35
C GLY A 127 4.83 9.99 10.24
N ARG A 128 4.27 9.33 11.25
CA ARG A 128 4.01 7.89 11.18
C ARG A 128 3.01 7.60 10.05
N GLY A 129 3.36 6.70 9.13
CA GLY A 129 2.54 6.36 7.97
C GLY A 129 2.73 7.29 6.76
N SER A 130 3.58 8.34 6.84
CA SER A 130 3.82 9.23 5.70
C SER A 130 4.45 8.52 4.49
N ASN A 131 5.14 7.41 4.71
CA ASN A 131 5.64 6.54 3.65
C ASN A 131 4.81 5.24 3.59
N ASP A 132 4.72 4.53 4.69
CA ASP A 132 4.08 3.24 4.85
C ASP A 132 2.77 3.40 5.64
N ASN A 133 1.59 3.35 5.02
CA ASN A 133 1.35 3.28 3.57
C ASN A 133 0.40 4.40 3.10
N LYS A 134 0.23 5.46 3.92
CA LYS A 134 -0.72 6.54 3.65
C LYS A 134 -0.34 7.38 2.41
N ALA A 135 0.94 7.36 2.01
CA ALA A 135 1.36 7.99 0.75
C ALA A 135 0.72 7.28 -0.45
N ALA A 136 0.86 5.96 -0.54
CA ALA A 136 0.27 5.17 -1.63
C ALA A 136 -1.26 5.26 -1.62
N LEU A 137 -1.87 5.14 -0.43
CA LEU A 137 -3.30 5.30 -0.24
C LEU A 137 -3.79 6.66 -0.78
N THR A 138 -3.13 7.74 -0.40
CA THR A 138 -3.46 9.10 -0.87
C THR A 138 -3.23 9.22 -2.37
N GLY A 139 -2.13 8.67 -2.87
CA GLY A 139 -1.81 8.66 -4.29
C GLY A 139 -2.89 7.98 -5.14
N ILE A 140 -3.42 6.84 -4.69
CA ILE A 140 -4.54 6.16 -5.37
C ILE A 140 -5.78 7.05 -5.40
N VAL A 141 -6.15 7.68 -4.28
CA VAL A 141 -7.32 8.58 -4.22
C VAL A 141 -7.15 9.75 -5.18
N LEU A 142 -6.01 10.42 -5.16
CA LEU A 142 -5.71 11.55 -6.03
C LEU A 142 -5.68 11.15 -7.51
N ALA A 143 -5.06 10.01 -7.84
CA ALA A 143 -5.04 9.51 -9.21
C ALA A 143 -6.45 9.31 -9.78
N LEU A 144 -7.36 8.74 -8.99
CA LEU A 144 -8.76 8.56 -9.39
C LEU A 144 -9.49 9.90 -9.53
N GLN A 145 -9.21 10.87 -8.65
CA GLN A 145 -9.75 12.23 -8.77
C GLN A 145 -9.27 12.91 -10.05
N TYR A 146 -7.98 12.79 -10.40
CA TYR A 146 -7.42 13.32 -11.64
C TYR A 146 -8.06 12.69 -12.87
N LEU A 147 -8.10 11.36 -12.93
CA LEU A 147 -8.73 10.65 -14.03
C LEU A 147 -10.20 11.06 -14.23
N ARG A 148 -10.92 11.31 -13.14
CA ARG A 148 -12.30 11.82 -13.23
C ARG A 148 -12.36 13.25 -13.76
N ALA A 149 -11.47 14.12 -13.30
CA ALA A 149 -11.40 15.51 -13.77
C ALA A 149 -11.06 15.59 -15.28
N GLU A 150 -10.20 14.70 -15.75
CA GLU A 150 -9.84 14.52 -17.16
C GLU A 150 -10.92 13.80 -17.99
N LYS A 151 -12.07 13.47 -17.39
CA LYS A 151 -13.18 12.74 -18.02
C LYS A 151 -12.76 11.38 -18.58
N PHE A 152 -11.76 10.75 -17.95
CA PHE A 152 -11.38 9.38 -18.29
C PHE A 152 -12.57 8.44 -18.20
N ALA A 153 -12.78 7.64 -19.25
CA ALA A 153 -13.87 6.68 -19.34
C ALA A 153 -13.30 5.25 -19.28
N PRO A 154 -13.27 4.61 -18.10
CA PRO A 154 -12.69 3.29 -17.96
C PRO A 154 -13.44 2.26 -18.81
N THR A 155 -12.70 1.35 -19.44
CA THR A 155 -13.24 0.23 -20.23
C THR A 155 -13.40 -1.05 -19.42
N ARG A 156 -12.96 -1.04 -18.18
CA ARG A 156 -13.16 -2.07 -17.17
C ARG A 156 -13.36 -1.40 -15.80
N ASP A 157 -13.97 -2.09 -14.88
CA ASP A 157 -14.12 -1.56 -13.52
C ASP A 157 -12.76 -1.36 -12.87
N ILE A 158 -12.64 -0.31 -12.08
CA ILE A 158 -11.51 -0.07 -11.18
C ILE A 158 -12.02 -0.29 -9.77
N ILE A 159 -11.39 -1.20 -9.05
CA ILE A 159 -11.71 -1.51 -7.66
C ILE A 159 -10.56 -1.00 -6.79
N VAL A 160 -10.89 -0.40 -5.67
CA VAL A 160 -9.93 -0.02 -4.62
C VAL A 160 -10.20 -0.89 -3.40
N LEU A 161 -9.15 -1.43 -2.81
CA LEU A 161 -9.18 -2.15 -1.53
C LEU A 161 -8.18 -1.51 -0.58
N PHE A 162 -8.68 -0.90 0.50
CA PHE A 162 -7.85 -0.40 1.59
C PHE A 162 -8.11 -1.23 2.84
N THR A 163 -7.13 -2.02 3.24
CA THR A 163 -7.16 -2.85 4.46
C THR A 163 -6.76 -2.04 5.69
N GLY A 164 -7.09 -2.50 6.87
CA GLY A 164 -6.80 -1.78 8.10
C GLY A 164 -6.05 -2.58 9.16
N ASP A 165 -5.36 -3.64 8.77
CA ASP A 165 -4.64 -4.55 9.66
C ASP A 165 -3.47 -5.27 8.97
N GLU A 166 -2.84 -4.63 7.99
CA GLU A 166 -1.70 -5.17 7.26
C GLU A 166 -0.51 -5.36 8.19
N GLU A 167 -0.22 -4.35 9.00
CA GLU A 167 0.89 -4.29 9.98
C GLU A 167 0.70 -5.25 11.18
N THR A 168 -0.39 -6.00 11.21
CA THR A 168 -0.71 -6.91 12.31
C THR A 168 -1.08 -8.30 11.80
N MET A 169 -2.38 -8.61 11.69
CA MET A 169 -2.84 -9.96 11.37
C MET A 169 -3.17 -10.18 9.89
N GLY A 170 -3.36 -9.12 9.11
CA GLY A 170 -3.72 -9.19 7.69
C GLY A 170 -5.09 -9.85 7.42
N ASN A 171 -5.99 -9.84 8.40
CA ASN A 171 -7.30 -10.48 8.27
C ASN A 171 -8.18 -9.77 7.24
N GLY A 172 -8.03 -8.45 7.08
CA GLY A 172 -8.75 -7.67 6.08
C GLY A 172 -8.48 -8.18 4.66
N ALA A 173 -7.22 -8.42 4.32
CA ALA A 173 -6.84 -8.99 3.03
C ALA A 173 -7.31 -10.45 2.88
N ARG A 174 -7.20 -11.28 3.93
CA ARG A 174 -7.69 -12.67 3.92
C ARG A 174 -9.20 -12.74 3.72
N ARG A 175 -9.97 -11.91 4.44
CA ARG A 175 -11.43 -11.82 4.28
C ARG A 175 -11.82 -11.30 2.90
N ALA A 176 -11.08 -10.33 2.37
CA ALA A 176 -11.30 -9.85 1.01
C ALA A 176 -11.10 -10.97 -0.02
N ALA A 177 -10.06 -11.79 0.13
CA ALA A 177 -9.77 -12.90 -0.77
C ALA A 177 -10.73 -14.11 -0.61
N SER A 178 -11.42 -14.25 0.51
CA SER A 178 -12.33 -15.36 0.82
C SER A 178 -13.79 -14.92 0.90
N GLU A 179 -14.16 -14.19 1.96
CA GLU A 179 -15.55 -13.84 2.26
C GLU A 179 -16.12 -12.75 1.33
N TRP A 180 -15.26 -11.84 0.84
CA TRP A 180 -15.67 -10.69 0.02
C TRP A 180 -15.11 -10.75 -1.40
N ARG A 181 -14.75 -11.95 -1.84
CA ARG A 181 -14.11 -12.16 -3.14
C ARG A 181 -14.90 -11.54 -4.30
N ASP A 182 -16.22 -11.66 -4.29
CA ASP A 182 -17.08 -11.10 -5.34
C ASP A 182 -17.01 -9.58 -5.45
N LEU A 183 -16.61 -8.91 -4.36
CA LEU A 183 -16.42 -7.45 -4.34
C LEU A 183 -15.09 -7.03 -4.96
N ILE A 184 -14.09 -7.92 -4.98
CA ILE A 184 -12.70 -7.61 -5.38
C ILE A 184 -12.18 -8.47 -6.53
N ASP A 185 -12.98 -9.39 -7.11
CA ASP A 185 -12.50 -10.26 -8.21
C ASP A 185 -12.01 -9.42 -9.38
N ALA A 186 -10.72 -9.53 -9.69
CA ALA A 186 -10.01 -8.73 -10.65
C ALA A 186 -9.06 -9.59 -11.51
N GLU A 187 -8.63 -9.07 -12.65
CA GLU A 187 -7.66 -9.73 -13.53
C GLU A 187 -6.26 -9.71 -12.91
N TYR A 188 -5.91 -8.57 -12.29
CA TYR A 188 -4.68 -8.38 -11.52
C TYR A 188 -4.86 -7.29 -10.48
N ALA A 189 -3.95 -7.26 -9.51
CA ALA A 189 -3.89 -6.25 -8.47
C ALA A 189 -2.58 -5.45 -8.57
N LEU A 190 -2.67 -4.16 -8.29
CA LEU A 190 -1.55 -3.26 -8.09
C LEU A 190 -1.56 -2.84 -6.62
N ASN A 191 -0.56 -3.26 -5.86
CA ASN A 191 -0.38 -2.86 -4.47
C ASN A 191 0.66 -1.73 -4.40
N GLY A 192 0.31 -0.63 -3.74
CA GLY A 192 1.20 0.52 -3.55
C GLY A 192 2.17 0.39 -2.38
N ASP A 193 2.28 -0.80 -1.79
CA ASP A 193 3.02 -1.02 -0.55
C ASP A 193 4.51 -1.30 -0.75
N ALA A 194 4.88 -1.85 -1.88
CA ALA A 194 6.26 -2.18 -2.20
C ALA A 194 6.62 -1.80 -3.64
N GLY A 195 7.91 -1.77 -3.93
CA GLY A 195 8.43 -1.28 -5.19
C GLY A 195 8.66 0.22 -5.18
N GLY A 196 8.57 0.85 -6.33
CA GLY A 196 8.75 2.29 -6.50
C GLY A 196 9.99 2.69 -7.28
N GLY A 197 10.18 4.00 -7.45
CA GLY A 197 11.30 4.57 -8.18
C GLY A 197 12.40 5.05 -7.24
N SER A 198 13.64 4.82 -7.65
CA SER A 198 14.83 5.37 -6.99
C SER A 198 15.42 6.48 -7.82
N VAL A 199 15.75 7.59 -7.16
CA VAL A 199 16.40 8.75 -7.78
C VAL A 199 17.66 9.06 -6.99
N PHE A 200 18.78 9.19 -7.69
CA PHE A 200 20.05 9.60 -7.08
C PHE A 200 19.99 11.07 -6.64
N PRO A 201 20.85 11.49 -5.68
CA PRO A 201 20.91 12.89 -5.24
C PRO A 201 21.16 13.91 -6.36
N ASP A 202 21.77 13.49 -7.47
CA ASP A 202 22.01 14.31 -8.66
C ASP A 202 20.81 14.38 -9.62
N GLY A 203 19.66 13.76 -9.24
CA GLY A 203 18.42 13.74 -10.03
C GLY A 203 18.36 12.66 -11.10
N ARG A 204 19.38 11.81 -11.27
CA ARG A 204 19.30 10.67 -12.19
C ARG A 204 18.32 9.63 -11.67
N VAL A 205 17.46 9.14 -12.55
CA VAL A 205 16.57 8.03 -12.25
C VAL A 205 17.36 6.73 -12.28
N GLU A 206 17.39 5.99 -11.18
CA GLU A 206 18.00 4.67 -11.10
C GLU A 206 17.14 3.60 -11.78
N GLY A 207 15.83 3.69 -11.57
CA GLY A 207 14.87 2.77 -12.14
C GLY A 207 13.56 2.78 -11.37
N PHE A 208 12.62 1.98 -11.85
CA PHE A 208 11.34 1.72 -11.18
C PHE A 208 11.20 0.22 -10.92
N GLY A 209 11.18 -0.15 -9.64
CA GLY A 209 11.04 -1.53 -9.20
C GLY A 209 9.58 -1.94 -9.07
N ILE A 210 9.24 -3.12 -9.60
CA ILE A 210 7.95 -3.76 -9.38
C ILE A 210 8.23 -5.07 -8.66
N GLN A 211 7.71 -5.21 -7.43
CA GLN A 211 7.79 -6.46 -6.69
C GLN A 211 6.75 -7.44 -7.25
N ILE A 212 7.20 -8.61 -7.66
CA ILE A 212 6.36 -9.65 -8.29
C ILE A 212 6.24 -10.91 -7.45
N ALA A 213 6.99 -11.02 -6.36
CA ALA A 213 6.95 -12.15 -5.43
C ALA A 213 7.43 -11.75 -4.04
N GLU A 214 6.99 -12.49 -3.04
CA GLU A 214 7.39 -12.33 -1.64
C GLU A 214 7.88 -13.65 -1.05
N LYS A 215 8.69 -13.54 0.01
CA LYS A 215 9.04 -14.69 0.85
C LYS A 215 7.83 -15.08 1.70
N THR A 216 7.67 -16.38 1.92
CA THR A 216 6.65 -16.87 2.85
C THR A 216 7.02 -16.49 4.27
N TYR A 217 6.14 -15.76 4.95
CA TYR A 217 6.26 -15.48 6.38
C TYR A 217 6.02 -16.73 7.21
N ALA A 218 6.83 -16.96 8.24
CA ALA A 218 6.65 -18.07 9.17
C ALA A 218 7.17 -17.72 10.57
N ASP A 219 6.33 -17.94 11.57
CA ASP A 219 6.70 -17.87 12.98
C ASP A 219 7.13 -19.26 13.50
N PHE A 220 8.18 -19.27 14.31
CA PHE A 220 8.66 -20.47 14.95
C PHE A 220 8.72 -20.28 16.46
N ARG A 221 8.19 -21.25 17.20
CA ARG A 221 8.29 -21.30 18.67
C ARG A 221 9.28 -22.37 19.08
N LEU A 222 10.36 -21.95 19.75
CA LEU A 222 11.31 -22.85 20.38
C LEU A 222 10.91 -23.04 21.86
N THR A 223 10.73 -24.30 22.29
CA THR A 223 10.34 -24.62 23.66
C THR A 223 11.31 -25.66 24.22
N ALA A 224 11.93 -25.35 25.36
CA ALA A 224 12.75 -26.29 26.10
C ALA A 224 12.11 -26.60 27.46
N ILE A 225 12.02 -27.87 27.82
CA ILE A 225 11.35 -28.35 29.05
C ILE A 225 12.33 -29.21 29.82
N ASN A 226 12.36 -29.07 31.16
CA ASN A 226 13.00 -30.00 32.06
C ASN A 226 12.11 -30.27 33.28
N ARG A 227 12.53 -31.20 34.13
CA ARG A 227 11.80 -31.59 35.36
C ARG A 227 11.78 -30.51 36.45
N GLY A 228 12.53 -29.42 36.27
CA GLY A 228 12.83 -28.48 37.34
C GLY A 228 13.80 -29.04 38.35
N GLY A 229 14.06 -28.33 39.44
CA GLY A 229 14.99 -28.70 40.51
C GLY A 229 15.26 -27.53 41.43
N HIS A 230 16.00 -27.78 42.51
CA HIS A 230 16.42 -26.76 43.45
C HIS A 230 17.67 -26.03 42.89
N SER A 231 17.68 -24.71 42.98
CA SER A 231 18.75 -23.89 42.39
C SER A 231 20.15 -24.16 42.97
N SER A 232 20.24 -24.63 44.21
CA SER A 232 21.50 -25.00 44.84
C SER A 232 22.04 -26.37 44.40
N VAL A 233 21.27 -27.14 43.61
CA VAL A 233 21.65 -28.45 43.08
C VAL A 233 21.66 -28.38 41.57
N PRO A 234 22.75 -27.88 40.95
CA PRO A 234 22.81 -27.71 39.52
C PRO A 234 22.69 -29.03 38.77
N ARG A 235 21.97 -29.02 37.66
CA ARG A 235 21.69 -30.18 36.82
C ARG A 235 22.20 -29.96 35.40
N PRO A 236 22.71 -31.01 34.73
CA PRO A 236 23.15 -30.89 33.34
C PRO A 236 21.99 -30.66 32.35
N ASP A 237 20.76 -31.08 32.70
CA ASP A 237 19.55 -30.95 31.88
C ASP A 237 18.83 -29.60 32.12
N ASN A 238 19.52 -28.50 31.96
CA ASN A 238 18.97 -27.14 32.16
C ASN A 238 18.26 -26.66 30.90
N ALA A 239 16.95 -26.35 31.01
CA ALA A 239 16.13 -25.90 29.91
C ALA A 239 16.58 -24.51 29.32
N ILE A 240 17.16 -23.65 30.18
CA ILE A 240 17.68 -22.35 29.73
C ILE A 240 18.87 -22.57 28.78
N TYR A 241 19.79 -23.44 29.14
CA TYR A 241 20.95 -23.74 28.27
C TYR A 241 20.54 -24.50 27.01
N ALA A 242 19.56 -25.40 27.11
CA ALA A 242 19.02 -26.09 25.95
C ALA A 242 18.41 -25.09 24.94
N LEU A 243 17.64 -24.10 25.43
CA LEU A 243 17.08 -23.04 24.59
C LEU A 243 18.17 -22.12 23.99
N ALA A 244 19.18 -21.74 24.79
CA ALA A 244 20.31 -20.96 24.32
C ALA A 244 21.08 -21.66 23.19
N ASN A 245 21.34 -22.98 23.36
CA ASN A 245 21.98 -23.77 22.32
C ASN A 245 21.15 -23.88 21.05
N ALA A 246 19.82 -24.03 21.18
CA ALA A 246 18.91 -24.03 20.03
C ALA A 246 18.94 -22.71 19.28
N LEU A 247 18.94 -21.55 19.97
CA LEU A 247 19.07 -20.23 19.37
C LEU A 247 20.42 -20.09 18.66
N THR A 248 21.53 -20.54 19.27
CA THR A 248 22.85 -20.55 18.62
C THR A 248 22.88 -21.43 17.37
N ALA A 249 22.17 -22.54 17.37
CA ALA A 249 22.06 -23.41 16.20
C ALA A 249 21.28 -22.72 15.07
N VAL A 250 20.20 -22.00 15.38
CA VAL A 250 19.46 -21.17 14.41
C VAL A 250 20.35 -20.06 13.84
N GLU A 251 21.11 -19.34 14.69
CA GLU A 251 22.03 -18.29 14.24
C GLU A 251 23.08 -18.82 13.23
N ARG A 252 23.58 -20.01 13.46
CA ARG A 252 24.62 -20.65 12.61
C ARG A 252 24.04 -21.28 11.35
N HIS A 253 22.74 -21.52 11.31
CA HIS A 253 22.10 -22.15 10.15
C HIS A 253 22.15 -21.22 8.92
N ARG A 254 22.65 -21.73 7.81
CA ARG A 254 22.64 -21.06 6.51
C ARG A 254 21.61 -21.73 5.62
N PHE A 255 20.56 -21.00 5.32
CA PHE A 255 19.58 -21.48 4.34
C PHE A 255 20.22 -21.60 2.96
N PRO A 256 19.95 -22.68 2.23
CA PRO A 256 20.44 -22.80 0.86
C PRO A 256 19.79 -21.72 -0.01
N ALA A 257 20.57 -21.15 -0.93
CA ALA A 257 20.03 -20.22 -1.91
C ALA A 257 19.03 -20.97 -2.81
N MET A 258 17.80 -20.46 -2.87
CA MET A 258 16.76 -20.96 -3.78
C MET A 258 16.48 -19.89 -4.82
N ILE A 259 16.72 -20.25 -6.08
CA ILE A 259 16.49 -19.36 -7.24
C ILE A 259 15.25 -19.88 -7.97
N ASN A 260 14.26 -19.02 -8.11
CA ASN A 260 13.09 -19.25 -8.96
C ASN A 260 13.07 -18.21 -10.09
N ASP A 261 12.05 -18.24 -10.94
CA ASP A 261 11.98 -17.35 -12.10
C ASP A 261 11.91 -15.86 -11.70
N ALA A 262 11.26 -15.53 -10.57
CA ALA A 262 11.19 -14.16 -10.07
C ALA A 262 12.54 -13.64 -9.51
N THR A 263 13.36 -14.53 -8.93
CA THR A 263 14.65 -14.15 -8.33
C THR A 263 15.84 -14.33 -9.27
N ARG A 264 15.59 -14.83 -10.49
CA ARG A 264 16.61 -15.02 -11.53
C ARG A 264 16.81 -13.77 -12.40
N ALA A 265 15.82 -12.90 -12.44
CA ALA A 265 15.86 -11.63 -13.15
C ALA A 265 16.69 -10.62 -12.34
#